data_af79f3c6269b16acb077496c2d254660
#
_entry.id   af79f3c6269b16acb077496c2d254660
#
_cell.length_a   1.000
_cell.length_b   1.000
_cell.length_c   1.000
_cell.angle_alpha   90.00
_cell.angle_beta   90.00
_cell.angle_gamma   90.00
#
_symmetry.space_group_name_H-M   'P 1'
#
loop_
_entity.id
_entity.type
_entity.pdbx_description
1 polymer ?
#
loop_
_entity_poly.entity_id
_entity_poly.type
_entity_poly.pdbx_seq_one_letter_code
_entity_poly.pdbx_strand_id
1 'polypeptide(L)'
;MFCRNLFASNISRNCSIGMDGDFNFVNNITYNWWNRSIDGGDNKSLLNIINNNFKPGPITPLDKPTSYRIVKPEAGRAKEFKDVYGKAYVNGNIVHGNKRVTADNWDGGVQPPVSEDKMEETLAKIKMDKPFDMPHVTIMDAKKAYNYVLSHVGATFPKRDAVDHRMVKSVKTGKAIYAKDAANYEFVPTTVKRRLPVDSYKKGIITDPRQVGGLPEYKGTPVLDTDGDGMPDAWEEKYGLNPNDASDAIQDINGDGYNNIEKYINGIDPTKKIDWTDLKNNHDTLEGKKKLF
;
A
#
# COMPACT_ATOMS: atom_id res chain seq x y z
N MET A 1 6.56 0.38 8.97
CA MET A 1 6.29 1.43 7.96
C MET A 1 5.68 0.83 6.70
N PHE A 2 4.70 1.50 6.11
CA PHE A 2 4.15 1.21 4.78
C PHE A 2 4.41 2.40 3.87
N CYS A 3 5.14 2.20 2.79
CA CYS A 3 5.49 3.27 1.86
C CYS A 3 5.29 2.83 0.41
N ARG A 4 4.57 3.62 -0.38
CA ARG A 4 4.35 3.42 -1.82
C ARG A 4 3.63 2.11 -2.19
N ASN A 5 2.72 1.64 -1.35
CA ASN A 5 1.90 0.45 -1.62
C ASN A 5 0.55 0.81 -2.24
N LEU A 6 -0.06 -0.18 -2.88
CA LEU A 6 -1.45 -0.16 -3.30
C LEU A 6 -2.26 -1.17 -2.49
N PHE A 7 -3.20 -0.67 -1.70
CA PHE A 7 -4.23 -1.45 -1.02
C PHE A 7 -5.52 -1.32 -1.83
N ALA A 8 -5.90 -2.35 -2.55
CA ALA A 8 -6.99 -2.26 -3.50
C ALA A 8 -8.04 -3.36 -3.31
N SER A 9 -9.32 -2.96 -3.34
CA SER A 9 -10.47 -3.87 -3.31
C SER A 9 -10.49 -4.81 -2.10
N ASN A 10 -10.07 -4.31 -0.93
CA ASN A 10 -10.17 -5.02 0.33
C ASN A 10 -11.48 -4.67 1.04
N ILE A 11 -12.12 -5.69 1.60
CA ILE A 11 -13.40 -5.50 2.30
C ILE A 11 -13.26 -4.53 3.48
N SER A 12 -12.16 -4.67 4.23
CA SER A 12 -11.94 -3.92 5.48
C SER A 12 -10.46 -3.84 5.82
N ARG A 13 -10.09 -2.82 6.61
CA ARG A 13 -8.75 -2.65 7.20
C ARG A 13 -7.62 -2.57 6.18
N ASN A 14 -7.53 -1.44 5.57
CA ASN A 14 -6.49 -1.09 4.59
C ASN A 14 -5.44 -0.10 5.18
N CYS A 15 -4.78 -0.31 6.23
CA CYS A 15 -4.31 -1.35 7.12
C CYS A 15 -5.07 -1.47 8.45
N SER A 16 -4.71 -2.49 9.26
CA SER A 16 -5.01 -2.54 10.69
C SER A 16 -3.78 -2.11 11.46
N ILE A 17 -3.94 -1.12 12.35
CA ILE A 17 -2.87 -0.65 13.24
C ILE A 17 -2.83 -1.57 14.45
N GLY A 18 -1.64 -2.06 14.79
CA GLY A 18 -1.40 -2.79 16.03
C GLY A 18 -1.50 -1.90 17.26
N MET A 19 -1.15 -2.44 18.41
CA MET A 19 -1.09 -1.72 19.67
C MET A 19 0.37 -1.39 20.00
N ASP A 20 0.55 -0.30 20.76
CA ASP A 20 1.82 0.10 21.36
C ASP A 20 2.97 0.18 20.32
N GLY A 21 3.00 1.26 19.58
CA GLY A 21 4.09 1.50 18.64
C GLY A 21 3.80 2.47 17.51
N ASP A 22 4.81 2.65 16.69
CA ASP A 22 4.82 3.61 15.61
C ASP A 22 4.23 3.03 14.32
N PHE A 23 3.29 3.75 13.77
CA PHE A 23 2.68 3.41 12.49
C PHE A 23 2.94 4.52 11.46
N ASN A 24 3.72 4.21 10.45
CA ASN A 24 4.05 5.13 9.37
C ASN A 24 3.41 4.66 8.06
N PHE A 25 2.53 5.48 7.51
CA PHE A 25 1.78 5.22 6.27
C PHE A 25 1.97 6.39 5.31
N VAL A 26 2.90 6.25 4.36
CA VAL A 26 3.42 7.34 3.54
C VAL A 26 3.31 7.03 2.06
N ASN A 27 2.74 7.92 1.27
CA ASN A 27 2.67 7.82 -0.19
C ASN A 27 1.98 6.54 -0.73
N ASN A 28 1.03 5.98 0.02
CA ASN A 28 0.26 4.82 -0.42
C ASN A 28 -1.02 5.21 -1.17
N ILE A 29 -1.61 4.23 -1.84
CA ILE A 29 -2.95 4.32 -2.40
C ILE A 29 -3.84 3.31 -1.68
N THR A 30 -4.98 3.76 -1.15
CA THR A 30 -6.08 2.92 -0.68
C THR A 30 -7.25 3.10 -1.65
N TYR A 31 -7.70 2.01 -2.28
CA TYR A 31 -8.76 2.04 -3.29
C TYR A 31 -9.86 1.03 -2.99
N ASN A 32 -11.12 1.44 -3.20
CA ASN A 32 -12.28 0.56 -3.25
C ASN A 32 -12.48 -0.29 -1.99
N TRP A 33 -12.41 0.33 -0.81
CA TRP A 33 -12.74 -0.33 0.46
C TRP A 33 -14.25 -0.32 0.72
N TRP A 34 -14.75 -1.38 1.34
CA TRP A 34 -16.17 -1.43 1.68
C TRP A 34 -16.46 -0.89 3.09
N ASN A 35 -15.72 -1.33 4.10
CA ASN A 35 -16.06 -1.04 5.50
C ASN A 35 -15.09 -0.06 6.16
N ARG A 36 -13.79 -0.28 5.99
CA ARG A 36 -12.77 0.48 6.72
C ARG A 36 -11.59 0.81 5.81
N SER A 37 -11.11 2.04 5.91
CA SER A 37 -9.79 2.45 5.46
C SER A 37 -8.74 1.99 6.49
N ILE A 38 -7.93 2.87 7.04
CA ILE A 38 -7.02 2.57 8.14
C ILE A 38 -7.80 2.57 9.46
N ASP A 39 -7.58 1.58 10.33
CA ASP A 39 -8.17 1.57 11.67
C ASP A 39 -7.28 0.85 12.70
N GLY A 40 -7.49 1.14 13.97
CA GLY A 40 -6.81 0.50 15.09
C GLY A 40 -5.94 1.47 15.90
N GLY A 41 -4.88 0.93 16.47
CA GLY A 41 -4.04 1.60 17.45
C GLY A 41 -4.59 1.47 18.87
N ASP A 42 -4.01 2.24 19.78
CA ASP A 42 -4.41 2.36 21.17
C ASP A 42 -3.94 3.70 21.77
N ASN A 43 -3.94 3.81 23.09
CA ASN A 43 -3.54 5.01 23.82
C ASN A 43 -2.04 5.36 23.71
N LYS A 44 -1.18 4.45 23.24
CA LYS A 44 0.27 4.65 23.09
C LYS A 44 0.71 4.79 21.65
N SER A 45 -0.15 4.48 20.69
CA SER A 45 0.19 4.48 19.28
C SER A 45 0.57 5.87 18.78
N LEU A 46 1.63 5.95 17.96
CA LEU A 46 2.09 7.15 17.28
C LEU A 46 1.90 6.97 15.76
N LEU A 47 1.07 7.79 15.16
CA LEU A 47 0.64 7.61 13.78
C LEU A 47 1.16 8.74 12.88
N ASN A 48 1.90 8.41 11.82
CA ASN A 48 2.21 9.30 10.70
C ASN A 48 1.45 8.82 9.46
N ILE A 49 0.50 9.62 8.97
CA ILE A 49 -0.29 9.32 7.77
C ILE A 49 -0.11 10.48 6.79
N ILE A 50 0.81 10.32 5.84
CA ILE A 50 1.36 11.46 5.09
C ILE A 50 1.24 11.23 3.57
N ASN A 51 0.67 12.20 2.87
CA ASN A 51 0.65 12.28 1.41
C ASN A 51 0.14 11.01 0.71
N ASN A 52 -0.87 10.35 1.29
CA ASN A 52 -1.51 9.18 0.69
C ASN A 52 -2.70 9.57 -0.20
N ASN A 53 -3.18 8.60 -0.95
CA ASN A 53 -4.39 8.72 -1.76
C ASN A 53 -5.46 7.74 -1.28
N PHE A 54 -6.61 8.25 -0.90
CA PHE A 54 -7.80 7.47 -0.55
C PHE A 54 -8.83 7.65 -1.67
N LYS A 55 -9.01 6.62 -2.48
CA LYS A 55 -9.90 6.67 -3.64
C LYS A 55 -11.08 5.71 -3.46
N PRO A 56 -12.27 6.22 -3.11
CA PRO A 56 -13.49 5.41 -3.12
C PRO A 56 -13.69 4.73 -4.47
N GLY A 57 -14.21 3.51 -4.43
CA GLY A 57 -14.49 2.72 -5.62
C GLY A 57 -15.92 2.15 -5.61
N PRO A 58 -16.23 1.21 -6.52
CA PRO A 58 -17.60 0.73 -6.73
C PRO A 58 -18.25 0.08 -5.50
N ILE A 59 -17.48 -0.46 -4.54
CA ILE A 59 -18.04 -1.04 -3.31
C ILE A 59 -18.08 -0.06 -2.14
N THR A 60 -17.35 1.05 -2.22
CA THR A 60 -17.28 2.02 -1.14
C THR A 60 -18.63 2.71 -0.95
N PRO A 61 -19.24 2.71 0.26
CA PRO A 61 -20.56 3.32 0.49
C PRO A 61 -20.43 4.84 0.52
N LEU A 62 -20.71 5.50 -0.61
CA LEU A 62 -20.53 6.94 -0.80
C LEU A 62 -21.48 7.80 0.05
N ASP A 63 -22.55 7.24 0.53
CA ASP A 63 -23.55 7.85 1.43
C ASP A 63 -23.10 7.87 2.91
N LYS A 64 -21.95 7.29 3.24
CA LYS A 64 -21.48 7.15 4.62
C LYS A 64 -20.15 7.86 4.85
N PRO A 65 -19.88 8.33 6.10
CA PRO A 65 -18.60 8.94 6.48
C PRO A 65 -17.39 8.05 6.20
N THR A 66 -17.58 6.72 6.14
CA THR A 66 -16.55 5.76 5.76
C THR A 66 -15.93 6.05 4.39
N SER A 67 -16.69 6.67 3.46
CA SER A 67 -16.21 6.97 2.10
C SER A 67 -15.08 8.02 2.05
N TYR A 68 -15.01 8.88 3.05
CA TYR A 68 -13.96 9.91 3.13
C TYR A 68 -13.07 9.77 4.38
N ARG A 69 -13.18 8.65 5.08
CA ARG A 69 -12.33 8.34 6.23
C ARG A 69 -10.91 8.05 5.79
N ILE A 70 -9.96 8.74 6.39
CA ILE A 70 -8.53 8.43 6.32
C ILE A 70 -8.20 7.37 7.36
N VAL A 71 -8.50 7.65 8.63
CA VAL A 71 -8.21 6.76 9.74
C VAL A 71 -9.33 6.79 10.80
N LYS A 72 -9.57 5.62 11.39
CA LYS A 72 -10.36 5.46 12.61
C LYS A 72 -9.42 5.05 13.74
N PRO A 73 -8.88 5.99 14.51
CA PRO A 73 -8.07 5.65 15.68
C PRO A 73 -8.94 4.99 16.75
N GLU A 74 -8.37 4.03 17.46
CA GLU A 74 -9.03 3.39 18.61
C GLU A 74 -8.36 3.81 19.92
N ALA A 75 -9.15 3.88 20.99
CA ALA A 75 -8.67 4.15 22.35
C ALA A 75 -8.00 2.91 22.96
N GLY A 76 -7.33 3.10 24.08
CA GLY A 76 -6.80 1.99 24.86
C GLY A 76 -7.88 0.98 25.27
N ARG A 77 -7.50 -0.28 25.33
CA ARG A 77 -8.45 -1.39 25.61
C ARG A 77 -8.69 -1.62 27.09
N ALA A 78 -7.75 -1.25 27.94
CA ALA A 78 -7.91 -1.33 29.38
C ALA A 78 -8.92 -0.30 29.87
N LYS A 79 -9.64 -0.61 30.94
CA LYS A 79 -10.74 0.22 31.46
C LYS A 79 -10.29 1.67 31.74
N GLU A 80 -9.10 1.83 32.29
CA GLU A 80 -8.48 3.12 32.62
C GLU A 80 -8.09 3.95 31.39
N PHE A 81 -7.97 3.32 30.20
CA PHE A 81 -7.60 3.98 28.95
C PHE A 81 -8.73 4.02 27.91
N LYS A 82 -9.95 3.73 28.33
CA LYS A 82 -11.11 3.61 27.44
C LYS A 82 -11.35 4.84 26.55
N ASP A 83 -11.04 6.05 27.03
CA ASP A 83 -11.20 7.31 26.30
C ASP A 83 -9.85 7.98 26.01
N VAL A 84 -8.75 7.25 26.17
CA VAL A 84 -7.40 7.74 25.91
C VAL A 84 -6.92 7.19 24.56
N TYR A 85 -6.61 8.09 23.67
CA TYR A 85 -6.12 7.81 22.31
C TYR A 85 -4.62 8.07 22.20
N GLY A 86 -3.97 7.38 21.30
CA GLY A 86 -2.63 7.71 20.85
C GLY A 86 -2.57 9.04 20.11
N LYS A 87 -1.44 9.36 19.53
CA LYS A 87 -1.20 10.62 18.83
C LYS A 87 -1.06 10.40 17.33
N ALA A 88 -1.49 11.35 16.53
CA ALA A 88 -1.43 11.24 15.08
C ALA A 88 -1.02 12.57 14.41
N TYR A 89 -0.13 12.43 13.44
CA TYR A 89 0.13 13.44 12.41
C TYR A 89 -0.50 12.96 11.10
N VAL A 90 -1.53 13.66 10.64
CA VAL A 90 -2.28 13.32 9.40
C VAL A 90 -2.29 14.54 8.51
N ASN A 91 -1.54 14.49 7.40
CA ASN A 91 -1.37 15.66 6.55
C ASN A 91 -1.10 15.30 5.08
N GLY A 92 -1.54 16.19 4.17
CA GLY A 92 -1.26 16.11 2.74
C GLY A 92 -1.97 14.96 2.02
N ASN A 93 -2.88 14.24 2.67
CA ASN A 93 -3.59 13.13 2.06
C ASN A 93 -4.72 13.64 1.15
N ILE A 94 -4.85 13.02 -0.03
CA ILE A 94 -5.94 13.29 -0.97
C ILE A 94 -7.04 12.24 -0.77
N VAL A 95 -8.25 12.72 -0.49
CA VAL A 95 -9.46 11.90 -0.53
C VAL A 95 -10.21 12.22 -1.81
N HIS A 96 -10.11 11.32 -2.79
CA HIS A 96 -10.72 11.52 -4.11
C HIS A 96 -12.23 11.67 -4.01
N GLY A 97 -12.76 12.73 -4.61
CA GLY A 97 -14.19 13.07 -4.55
C GLY A 97 -14.60 13.88 -3.32
N ASN A 98 -13.70 14.10 -2.34
CA ASN A 98 -14.00 14.91 -1.16
C ASN A 98 -12.98 16.06 -1.03
N LYS A 99 -13.35 17.25 -1.50
CA LYS A 99 -12.49 18.43 -1.48
C LYS A 99 -12.23 18.96 -0.05
N ARG A 100 -13.23 18.87 0.83
CA ARG A 100 -13.16 19.32 2.22
C ARG A 100 -12.07 18.57 2.99
N VAL A 101 -12.17 17.24 3.03
CA VAL A 101 -11.17 16.38 3.71
C VAL A 101 -9.80 16.44 3.03
N THR A 102 -9.75 16.70 1.72
CA THR A 102 -8.47 16.89 1.00
C THR A 102 -7.80 18.19 1.39
N ALA A 103 -8.57 19.28 1.60
CA ALA A 103 -8.03 20.59 2.01
C ALA A 103 -7.54 20.57 3.47
N ASP A 104 -8.30 19.92 4.34
CA ASP A 104 -7.93 19.67 5.74
C ASP A 104 -8.29 18.23 6.11
N ASN A 105 -7.28 17.40 6.30
CA ASN A 105 -7.48 15.99 6.64
C ASN A 105 -8.17 15.79 7.99
N TRP A 106 -8.13 16.78 8.86
CA TRP A 106 -8.78 16.74 10.17
C TRP A 106 -10.26 17.11 10.11
N ASP A 107 -10.71 17.81 9.05
CA ASP A 107 -12.11 18.11 8.82
C ASP A 107 -12.87 16.87 8.28
N GLY A 108 -13.01 15.87 9.15
CA GLY A 108 -13.78 14.65 8.91
C GLY A 108 -12.99 13.42 8.41
N GLY A 109 -11.68 13.55 8.11
CA GLY A 109 -10.85 12.41 7.68
C GLY A 109 -10.42 11.51 8.85
N VAL A 110 -10.20 12.09 10.02
CA VAL A 110 -9.89 11.37 11.26
C VAL A 110 -11.21 11.18 12.03
N GLN A 111 -11.61 9.94 12.28
CA GLN A 111 -12.93 9.61 12.82
C GLN A 111 -12.83 8.69 14.04
N PRO A 112 -12.46 9.19 15.22
CA PRO A 112 -12.50 8.42 16.46
C PRO A 112 -13.95 8.00 16.78
N PRO A 113 -14.18 6.83 17.41
CA PRO A 113 -15.51 6.34 17.69
C PRO A 113 -16.12 6.99 18.94
N VAL A 114 -16.28 8.30 18.90
CA VAL A 114 -16.89 9.10 19.95
C VAL A 114 -18.17 9.77 19.48
N SER A 115 -19.00 10.25 20.42
CA SER A 115 -20.18 11.04 20.11
C SER A 115 -19.79 12.42 19.57
N GLU A 116 -20.72 13.07 18.86
CA GLU A 116 -20.47 14.35 18.17
C GLU A 116 -20.05 15.45 19.14
N ASP A 117 -20.63 15.51 20.32
CA ASP A 117 -20.30 16.46 21.38
C ASP A 117 -18.86 16.34 21.91
N LYS A 118 -18.23 15.17 21.77
CA LYS A 118 -16.84 14.89 22.19
C LYS A 118 -15.83 14.95 21.03
N MET A 119 -16.31 15.11 19.82
CA MET A 119 -15.45 14.95 18.64
C MET A 119 -14.32 15.98 18.63
N GLU A 120 -14.63 17.25 18.77
CA GLU A 120 -13.63 18.34 18.70
C GLU A 120 -12.56 18.18 19.79
N GLU A 121 -12.96 17.97 21.02
CA GLU A 121 -12.03 17.75 22.13
C GLU A 121 -11.14 16.51 21.90
N THR A 122 -11.72 15.43 21.39
CA THR A 122 -10.98 14.20 21.12
C THR A 122 -9.98 14.41 19.99
N LEU A 123 -10.37 15.05 18.90
CA LEU A 123 -9.48 15.36 17.80
C LEU A 123 -8.31 16.25 18.23
N ALA A 124 -8.58 17.27 19.07
CA ALA A 124 -7.53 18.14 19.62
C ALA A 124 -6.52 17.36 20.47
N LYS A 125 -6.97 16.35 21.20
CA LYS A 125 -6.08 15.47 21.99
C LYS A 125 -5.23 14.54 21.12
N ILE A 126 -5.74 14.07 19.97
CA ILE A 126 -5.05 13.16 19.08
C ILE A 126 -4.06 13.89 18.17
N LYS A 127 -4.41 15.09 17.71
CA LYS A 127 -3.67 15.83 16.67
C LYS A 127 -2.29 16.26 17.10
N MET A 128 -1.33 16.05 16.20
CA MET A 128 0.02 16.59 16.29
C MET A 128 0.31 17.49 15.10
N ASP A 129 1.05 18.58 15.36
CA ASP A 129 1.42 19.57 14.34
C ASP A 129 2.65 19.17 13.53
N LYS A 130 3.42 18.19 14.01
CA LYS A 130 4.62 17.67 13.38
C LYS A 130 4.60 16.15 13.37
N PRO A 131 5.22 15.50 12.37
CA PRO A 131 5.36 14.07 12.37
C PRO A 131 6.28 13.60 13.51
N PHE A 132 6.04 12.38 13.96
CA PHE A 132 6.97 11.66 14.82
C PHE A 132 8.16 11.17 14.00
N ASP A 133 9.25 10.85 14.69
CA ASP A 133 10.41 10.23 14.05
C ASP A 133 10.00 8.96 13.31
N MET A 134 10.53 8.79 12.13
CA MET A 134 10.25 7.64 11.28
C MET A 134 11.46 7.30 10.42
N PRO A 135 11.57 6.06 9.92
CA PRO A 135 12.61 5.69 8.98
C PRO A 135 12.68 6.65 7.78
N HIS A 136 13.88 6.96 7.35
CA HIS A 136 14.11 7.88 6.23
C HIS A 136 13.56 7.31 4.93
N VAL A 137 12.67 8.05 4.29
CA VAL A 137 12.12 7.73 2.96
C VAL A 137 11.91 9.02 2.18
N THR A 138 12.02 8.93 0.86
CA THR A 138 11.62 10.04 -0.01
C THR A 138 10.11 10.24 0.07
N ILE A 139 9.67 11.37 0.59
CA ILE A 139 8.26 11.74 0.67
C ILE A 139 7.90 12.59 -0.54
N MET A 140 7.03 12.08 -1.39
CA MET A 140 6.47 12.80 -2.53
C MET A 140 5.20 13.53 -2.12
N ASP A 141 4.81 14.58 -2.86
CA ASP A 141 3.44 15.05 -2.78
C ASP A 141 2.45 13.95 -3.23
N ALA A 142 1.22 13.99 -2.72
CA ALA A 142 0.26 12.93 -2.94
C ALA A 142 -0.11 12.71 -4.42
N LYS A 143 -0.03 13.74 -5.29
CA LYS A 143 -0.29 13.60 -6.73
C LYS A 143 0.83 12.85 -7.43
N LYS A 144 2.09 13.18 -7.10
CA LYS A 144 3.25 12.44 -7.60
C LYS A 144 3.22 11.01 -7.11
N ALA A 145 2.95 10.79 -5.81
CA ALA A 145 2.83 9.47 -5.21
C ALA A 145 1.77 8.61 -5.92
N TYR A 146 0.61 9.16 -6.27
CA TYR A 146 -0.42 8.44 -7.00
C TYR A 146 0.09 7.89 -8.33
N ASN A 147 0.74 8.74 -9.13
CA ASN A 147 1.28 8.34 -10.42
C ASN A 147 2.43 7.35 -10.27
N TYR A 148 3.33 7.60 -9.32
CA TYR A 148 4.46 6.73 -9.03
C TYR A 148 4.01 5.32 -8.64
N VAL A 149 3.13 5.21 -7.64
CA VAL A 149 2.62 3.91 -7.18
C VAL A 149 1.96 3.14 -8.32
N LEU A 150 1.09 3.76 -9.10
CA LEU A 150 0.43 3.09 -10.23
C LEU A 150 1.38 2.67 -11.35
N SER A 151 2.53 3.33 -11.47
CA SER A 151 3.56 2.94 -12.44
C SER A 151 4.41 1.76 -11.97
N HIS A 152 4.63 1.62 -10.67
CA HIS A 152 5.63 0.70 -10.12
C HIS A 152 5.06 -0.43 -9.26
N VAL A 153 3.80 -0.32 -8.78
CA VAL A 153 3.20 -1.30 -7.89
C VAL A 153 2.97 -2.66 -8.58
N GLY A 154 3.03 -3.71 -7.77
CA GLY A 154 2.85 -5.09 -8.19
C GLY A 154 4.14 -5.73 -8.71
N ALA A 155 4.05 -6.95 -9.18
CA ALA A 155 5.17 -7.68 -9.76
C ALA A 155 5.52 -7.07 -11.13
N THR A 156 6.47 -6.14 -11.16
CA THR A 156 6.86 -5.41 -12.39
C THR A 156 8.03 -6.03 -13.11
N PHE A 157 8.70 -6.99 -12.52
CA PHE A 157 9.88 -7.62 -13.08
C PHE A 157 9.62 -9.11 -13.40
N PRO A 158 10.00 -9.63 -14.59
CA PRO A 158 10.48 -8.89 -15.75
C PRO A 158 9.39 -8.02 -16.40
N LYS A 159 8.13 -8.30 -16.16
CA LYS A 159 6.96 -7.52 -16.60
C LYS A 159 5.78 -7.74 -15.67
N ARG A 160 4.95 -6.71 -15.53
CA ARG A 160 3.70 -6.80 -14.75
C ARG A 160 2.75 -7.82 -15.37
N ASP A 161 2.16 -8.67 -14.54
CA ASP A 161 1.19 -9.67 -14.98
C ASP A 161 -0.22 -9.11 -15.22
N ALA A 162 -1.12 -9.97 -15.72
CA ALA A 162 -2.49 -9.59 -16.04
C ALA A 162 -3.31 -9.21 -14.81
N VAL A 163 -3.02 -9.78 -13.63
CA VAL A 163 -3.72 -9.49 -12.37
C VAL A 163 -3.42 -8.06 -11.94
N ASP A 164 -2.12 -7.72 -11.90
CA ASP A 164 -1.69 -6.39 -11.49
C ASP A 164 -2.08 -5.32 -12.53
N HIS A 165 -2.00 -5.63 -13.82
CA HIS A 165 -2.51 -4.75 -14.87
C HIS A 165 -3.99 -4.44 -14.69
N ARG A 166 -4.81 -5.46 -14.41
CA ARG A 166 -6.25 -5.30 -14.16
C ARG A 166 -6.49 -4.44 -12.94
N MET A 167 -5.76 -4.66 -11.84
CA MET A 167 -5.91 -3.89 -10.61
C MET A 167 -5.54 -2.42 -10.82
N VAL A 168 -4.39 -2.13 -11.43
CA VAL A 168 -3.97 -0.77 -11.77
C VAL A 168 -4.99 -0.07 -12.68
N LYS A 169 -5.52 -0.78 -13.69
CA LYS A 169 -6.57 -0.25 -14.57
C LYS A 169 -7.85 0.06 -13.78
N SER A 170 -8.25 -0.80 -12.85
CA SER A 170 -9.42 -0.59 -11.99
C SER A 170 -9.24 0.67 -11.14
N VAL A 171 -8.06 0.85 -10.53
CA VAL A 171 -7.74 2.07 -9.75
C VAL A 171 -7.81 3.32 -10.64
N LYS A 172 -7.17 3.30 -11.81
CA LYS A 172 -7.15 4.45 -12.75
C LYS A 172 -8.56 4.85 -13.18
N THR A 173 -9.38 3.88 -13.58
CA THR A 173 -10.71 4.12 -14.14
C THR A 173 -11.81 4.31 -13.07
N GLY A 174 -11.56 3.85 -11.83
CA GLY A 174 -12.59 3.80 -10.79
C GLY A 174 -13.68 2.75 -11.04
N LYS A 175 -13.45 1.80 -11.95
CA LYS A 175 -14.43 0.79 -12.37
C LYS A 175 -13.96 -0.61 -12.00
N ALA A 176 -14.90 -1.47 -11.59
CA ALA A 176 -14.65 -2.90 -11.48
C ALA A 176 -14.41 -3.51 -12.87
N ILE A 177 -13.50 -4.48 -12.94
CA ILE A 177 -13.20 -5.23 -14.16
C ILE A 177 -13.45 -6.70 -13.86
N TYR A 178 -14.34 -7.33 -14.62
CA TYR A 178 -14.72 -8.73 -14.44
C TYR A 178 -15.05 -9.39 -15.79
N ALA A 179 -15.04 -10.72 -15.81
CA ALA A 179 -15.33 -11.52 -17.00
C ALA A 179 -16.84 -11.48 -17.33
N LYS A 180 -17.19 -11.71 -18.58
CA LYS A 180 -18.60 -11.71 -19.03
C LYS A 180 -19.44 -12.79 -18.34
N ASP A 181 -18.83 -13.92 -18.05
CA ASP A 181 -19.40 -15.09 -17.40
C ASP A 181 -19.15 -15.16 -15.89
N ALA A 182 -18.68 -14.08 -15.29
CA ALA A 182 -18.32 -14.00 -13.87
C ALA A 182 -19.42 -14.51 -12.92
N ALA A 183 -20.68 -14.34 -13.28
CA ALA A 183 -21.83 -14.82 -12.49
C ALA A 183 -21.84 -16.35 -12.32
N ASN A 184 -21.28 -17.11 -13.26
CA ASN A 184 -21.24 -18.55 -13.19
C ASN A 184 -20.27 -19.09 -12.10
N TYR A 185 -19.39 -18.25 -11.61
CA TYR A 185 -18.34 -18.58 -10.62
C TYR A 185 -18.57 -17.91 -9.27
N GLU A 186 -19.76 -17.38 -9.04
CA GLU A 186 -20.04 -16.71 -7.77
C GLU A 186 -20.06 -17.71 -6.62
N PHE A 187 -19.15 -17.54 -5.70
CA PHE A 187 -19.09 -18.34 -4.48
C PHE A 187 -19.15 -17.41 -3.27
N VAL A 188 -20.24 -17.51 -2.52
CA VAL A 188 -20.42 -16.78 -1.27
C VAL A 188 -20.39 -17.77 -0.12
N PRO A 189 -19.25 -17.90 0.60
CA PRO A 189 -19.17 -18.75 1.78
C PRO A 189 -20.24 -18.39 2.81
N THR A 190 -20.88 -19.37 3.42
CA THR A 190 -21.93 -19.17 4.44
C THR A 190 -21.49 -18.28 5.57
N THR A 191 -20.22 -18.32 5.96
CA THR A 191 -19.61 -17.51 7.02
C THR A 191 -19.47 -16.03 6.66
N VAL A 192 -19.37 -15.67 5.39
CA VAL A 192 -19.27 -14.29 4.90
C VAL A 192 -20.53 -13.79 4.20
N LYS A 193 -21.53 -14.64 4.02
CA LYS A 193 -22.78 -14.34 3.32
C LYS A 193 -23.50 -13.09 3.84
N ARG A 194 -23.32 -12.76 5.10
CA ARG A 194 -23.91 -11.56 5.74
C ARG A 194 -23.20 -10.26 5.37
N ARG A 195 -22.02 -10.31 4.78
CA ARG A 195 -21.13 -9.15 4.61
C ARG A 195 -20.83 -8.82 3.15
N LEU A 196 -20.83 -9.80 2.25
CA LEU A 196 -20.61 -9.56 0.83
C LEU A 196 -21.95 -9.50 0.08
N PRO A 197 -22.18 -8.48 -0.73
CA PRO A 197 -23.30 -8.48 -1.66
C PRO A 197 -23.17 -9.65 -2.64
N VAL A 198 -24.29 -10.22 -3.09
CA VAL A 198 -24.34 -11.35 -4.03
C VAL A 198 -23.56 -10.97 -5.25
N ASP A 199 -23.49 -10.01 -5.89
CA ASP A 199 -22.74 -9.64 -7.07
C ASP A 199 -21.50 -8.79 -6.78
N SER A 200 -20.78 -9.13 -5.70
CA SER A 200 -19.62 -8.35 -5.22
C SER A 200 -18.52 -8.16 -6.28
N TYR A 201 -18.38 -9.10 -7.22
CA TYR A 201 -17.45 -9.01 -8.34
C TYR A 201 -17.73 -7.78 -9.24
N LYS A 202 -19.02 -7.39 -9.43
CA LYS A 202 -19.40 -6.17 -10.15
C LYS A 202 -18.93 -4.90 -9.43
N LYS A 203 -18.61 -5.03 -8.15
CA LYS A 203 -18.08 -3.96 -7.29
C LYS A 203 -16.58 -4.10 -7.03
N GLY A 204 -15.93 -5.04 -7.72
CA GLY A 204 -14.48 -5.24 -7.63
C GLY A 204 -13.99 -6.15 -6.49
N ILE A 205 -14.93 -6.83 -5.78
CA ILE A 205 -14.57 -7.84 -4.78
C ILE A 205 -14.92 -9.22 -5.35
N ILE A 206 -13.90 -9.96 -5.71
CA ILE A 206 -14.07 -11.30 -6.29
C ILE A 206 -14.10 -12.37 -5.18
N THR A 207 -14.81 -13.46 -5.45
CA THR A 207 -14.89 -14.64 -4.59
C THR A 207 -14.27 -15.87 -5.26
N ASP A 208 -14.00 -15.79 -6.56
CA ASP A 208 -13.33 -16.80 -7.37
C ASP A 208 -12.46 -16.12 -8.45
N PRO A 209 -11.22 -16.57 -8.69
CA PRO A 209 -10.36 -16.00 -9.73
C PRO A 209 -10.97 -16.01 -11.13
N ARG A 210 -11.84 -16.99 -11.45
CA ARG A 210 -12.51 -17.07 -12.75
C ARG A 210 -13.44 -15.90 -13.03
N GLN A 211 -13.93 -15.22 -12.00
CA GLN A 211 -14.72 -14.02 -12.16
C GLN A 211 -13.96 -12.86 -12.85
N VAL A 212 -12.64 -12.97 -12.93
CA VAL A 212 -11.76 -11.97 -13.57
C VAL A 212 -10.90 -12.58 -14.68
N GLY A 213 -11.29 -13.75 -15.19
CA GLY A 213 -10.60 -14.42 -16.30
C GLY A 213 -9.67 -15.56 -15.87
N GLY A 214 -9.72 -15.98 -14.59
CA GLY A 214 -8.89 -17.07 -14.05
C GLY A 214 -7.48 -16.62 -13.65
N LEU A 215 -6.64 -17.61 -13.40
CA LEU A 215 -5.22 -17.37 -13.15
C LEU A 215 -4.51 -17.07 -14.48
N PRO A 216 -3.56 -16.13 -14.48
CA PRO A 216 -2.81 -15.83 -15.70
C PRO A 216 -1.97 -17.03 -16.14
N GLU A 217 -1.98 -17.31 -17.45
CA GLU A 217 -1.04 -18.25 -18.04
C GLU A 217 0.26 -17.48 -18.37
N TYR A 218 1.35 -17.95 -17.80
CA TYR A 218 2.67 -17.41 -18.11
C TYR A 218 3.23 -18.14 -19.32
N LYS A 219 3.37 -17.41 -20.43
CA LYS A 219 3.98 -17.91 -21.68
C LYS A 219 5.29 -17.17 -21.90
N GLY A 220 6.37 -17.88 -21.99
CA GLY A 220 7.71 -17.33 -22.21
C GLY A 220 8.79 -18.25 -21.72
N THR A 221 10.02 -17.97 -22.10
CA THR A 221 11.18 -18.64 -21.54
C THR A 221 11.43 -18.09 -20.15
N PRO A 222 11.56 -18.92 -19.11
CA PRO A 222 12.01 -18.47 -17.81
C PRO A 222 13.34 -17.72 -17.93
N VAL A 223 13.55 -16.74 -17.07
CA VAL A 223 14.86 -16.13 -16.94
C VAL A 223 15.81 -17.19 -16.42
N LEU A 224 16.98 -17.32 -17.04
CA LEU A 224 17.99 -18.29 -16.60
C LEU A 224 18.58 -17.82 -15.27
N ASP A 225 18.58 -18.71 -14.31
CA ASP A 225 19.11 -18.57 -12.96
C ASP A 225 19.70 -19.95 -12.64
N THR A 226 21.01 -20.12 -12.93
CA THR A 226 21.64 -21.44 -13.01
C THR A 226 21.85 -22.06 -11.64
N ASP A 227 22.15 -21.26 -10.62
CA ASP A 227 22.40 -21.74 -9.26
C ASP A 227 21.16 -21.62 -8.34
N GLY A 228 20.09 -20.97 -8.83
CA GLY A 228 18.80 -20.88 -8.15
C GLY A 228 18.76 -19.94 -6.97
N ASP A 229 19.60 -18.90 -6.95
CA ASP A 229 19.71 -17.95 -5.86
C ASP A 229 18.70 -16.79 -5.96
N GLY A 230 18.00 -16.67 -7.08
CA GLY A 230 17.01 -15.64 -7.37
C GLY A 230 17.55 -14.45 -8.15
N MET A 231 18.83 -14.43 -8.50
CA MET A 231 19.43 -13.46 -9.43
C MET A 231 19.60 -14.11 -10.82
N PRO A 232 19.23 -13.44 -11.91
CA PRO A 232 19.46 -13.98 -13.26
C PRO A 232 20.94 -14.01 -13.63
N ASP A 233 21.40 -15.08 -14.30
CA ASP A 233 22.75 -15.21 -14.84
C ASP A 233 23.22 -13.92 -15.56
N ALA A 234 22.38 -13.38 -16.43
CA ALA A 234 22.71 -12.16 -17.20
C ALA A 234 22.90 -10.90 -16.34
N TRP A 235 22.27 -10.85 -15.16
CA TRP A 235 22.47 -9.76 -14.22
C TRP A 235 23.77 -9.95 -13.45
N GLU A 236 24.05 -11.17 -13.03
CA GLU A 236 25.27 -11.53 -12.32
C GLU A 236 26.50 -11.31 -13.21
N GLU A 237 26.50 -11.85 -14.43
CA GLU A 237 27.57 -11.62 -15.43
C GLU A 237 27.82 -10.13 -15.64
N LYS A 238 26.73 -9.35 -15.78
CA LYS A 238 26.84 -7.90 -16.00
C LYS A 238 27.59 -7.18 -14.88
N TYR A 239 27.45 -7.65 -13.65
CA TYR A 239 28.01 -7.00 -12.47
C TYR A 239 29.21 -7.74 -11.88
N GLY A 240 29.68 -8.80 -12.55
CA GLY A 240 30.87 -9.56 -12.18
C GLY A 240 30.65 -10.51 -11.00
N LEU A 241 29.39 -10.94 -10.80
CA LEU A 241 29.02 -12.03 -9.90
C LEU A 241 29.13 -13.36 -10.65
N ASN A 242 28.96 -14.47 -9.93
CA ASN A 242 29.15 -15.80 -10.48
C ASN A 242 27.83 -16.58 -10.61
N PRO A 243 27.26 -16.78 -11.81
CA PRO A 243 26.00 -17.50 -12.01
C PRO A 243 25.98 -18.98 -11.58
N ASN A 244 27.06 -19.48 -11.01
CA ASN A 244 27.18 -20.85 -10.49
C ASN A 244 27.50 -20.89 -9.00
N ASP A 245 27.35 -19.77 -8.28
CA ASP A 245 27.65 -19.67 -6.86
C ASP A 245 26.54 -18.93 -6.10
N ALA A 246 25.51 -19.66 -5.71
CA ALA A 246 24.38 -19.13 -4.95
C ALA A 246 24.75 -18.39 -3.65
N SER A 247 26.00 -18.53 -3.18
CA SER A 247 26.43 -17.86 -1.97
C SER A 247 26.72 -16.37 -2.16
N ASP A 248 26.90 -15.90 -3.38
CA ASP A 248 27.17 -14.50 -3.65
C ASP A 248 25.92 -13.61 -3.55
N ALA A 249 24.71 -14.19 -3.63
CA ALA A 249 23.45 -13.48 -3.38
C ALA A 249 23.42 -12.76 -2.03
N ILE A 250 23.95 -13.38 -1.01
CA ILE A 250 23.98 -12.84 0.36
C ILE A 250 25.22 -12.00 0.67
N GLN A 251 26.13 -11.87 -0.28
CA GLN A 251 27.29 -10.99 -0.16
C GLN A 251 26.93 -9.53 -0.46
N ASP A 252 27.73 -8.62 0.05
CA ASP A 252 27.62 -7.19 -0.20
C ASP A 252 28.88 -6.72 -0.96
N ILE A 253 28.80 -6.71 -2.29
CA ILE A 253 29.95 -6.47 -3.17
C ILE A 253 30.57 -5.06 -3.01
N ASN A 254 29.78 -4.07 -2.60
CA ASN A 254 30.22 -2.68 -2.46
C ASN A 254 30.32 -2.19 -1.01
N GLY A 255 29.92 -3.02 -0.02
CA GLY A 255 30.00 -2.70 1.40
C GLY A 255 29.08 -1.58 1.85
N ASP A 256 27.85 -1.48 1.26
CA ASP A 256 26.87 -0.47 1.63
C ASP A 256 25.81 -0.96 2.64
N GLY A 257 25.89 -2.24 3.05
CA GLY A 257 25.00 -2.84 4.04
C GLY A 257 23.81 -3.60 3.44
N TYR A 258 23.70 -3.68 2.10
CA TYR A 258 22.67 -4.45 1.40
C TYR A 258 23.28 -5.61 0.62
N ASN A 259 22.61 -6.76 0.65
CA ASN A 259 23.03 -7.93 -0.10
C ASN A 259 22.83 -7.76 -1.60
N ASN A 260 23.55 -8.55 -2.40
CA ASN A 260 23.44 -8.48 -3.87
C ASN A 260 22.01 -8.80 -4.35
N ILE A 261 21.35 -9.79 -3.75
CA ILE A 261 19.95 -10.11 -4.08
C ILE A 261 18.99 -8.96 -3.72
N GLU A 262 19.21 -8.25 -2.62
CA GLU A 262 18.42 -7.06 -2.27
C GLU A 262 18.62 -5.95 -3.30
N LYS A 263 19.85 -5.74 -3.77
CA LYS A 263 20.17 -4.78 -4.83
C LYS A 263 19.48 -5.16 -6.15
N TYR A 264 19.51 -6.45 -6.52
CA TYR A 264 18.81 -6.94 -7.69
C TYR A 264 17.30 -6.67 -7.62
N ILE A 265 16.64 -7.10 -6.55
CA ILE A 265 15.19 -6.93 -6.36
C ILE A 265 14.80 -5.43 -6.43
N ASN A 266 15.61 -4.57 -5.85
CA ASN A 266 15.38 -3.13 -5.83
C ASN A 266 15.88 -2.40 -7.09
N GLY A 267 16.56 -3.09 -8.02
CA GLY A 267 17.10 -2.52 -9.25
C GLY A 267 18.22 -1.52 -9.02
N ILE A 268 19.00 -1.76 -8.01
CA ILE A 268 20.15 -0.95 -7.61
C ILE A 268 21.39 -1.49 -8.34
N ASP A 269 22.26 -0.60 -8.78
CA ASP A 269 23.56 -0.98 -9.30
C ASP A 269 24.46 -1.44 -8.15
N PRO A 270 24.84 -2.73 -8.06
CA PRO A 270 25.56 -3.28 -6.93
C PRO A 270 27.02 -2.81 -6.85
N THR A 271 27.54 -2.17 -7.87
CA THR A 271 28.92 -1.65 -7.91
C THR A 271 29.03 -0.24 -7.32
N LYS A 272 27.90 0.44 -7.10
CA LYS A 272 27.87 1.83 -6.62
C LYS A 272 27.51 1.87 -5.14
N LYS A 273 28.44 2.33 -4.31
CA LYS A 273 28.17 2.60 -2.91
C LYS A 273 27.29 3.83 -2.74
N ILE A 274 26.14 3.65 -2.10
CA ILE A 274 25.18 4.73 -1.82
C ILE A 274 25.02 4.83 -0.29
N ASP A 275 25.14 6.03 0.24
CA ASP A 275 24.76 6.32 1.62
C ASP A 275 23.22 6.49 1.70
N TRP A 276 22.54 5.46 2.18
CA TRP A 276 21.07 5.45 2.33
C TRP A 276 20.58 6.30 3.50
N THR A 277 21.47 6.78 4.36
CA THR A 277 21.12 7.71 5.43
C THR A 277 21.06 9.16 4.94
N ASP A 278 21.71 9.49 3.84
CA ASP A 278 21.58 10.78 3.18
C ASP A 278 20.24 10.83 2.41
N LEU A 279 19.34 11.70 2.87
CA LEU A 279 18.02 11.89 2.26
C LEU A 279 18.07 12.28 0.78
N LYS A 280 19.17 12.86 0.29
CA LYS A 280 19.37 13.18 -1.13
C LYS A 280 19.49 11.93 -1.98
N ASN A 281 19.89 10.80 -1.40
CA ASN A 281 19.98 9.51 -2.07
C ASN A 281 18.64 8.74 -2.08
N ASN A 282 17.67 9.17 -1.30
CA ASN A 282 16.30 8.61 -1.30
C ASN A 282 15.46 9.11 -2.48
N HIS A 283 15.99 9.03 -3.68
CA HIS A 283 15.26 9.35 -4.90
C HIS A 283 14.76 8.07 -5.59
N ASP A 284 13.90 8.25 -6.58
CA ASP A 284 13.32 7.15 -7.34
C ASP A 284 14.38 6.39 -8.14
N THR A 285 14.91 5.33 -7.57
CA THR A 285 15.86 4.44 -8.26
C THR A 285 15.22 3.63 -9.39
N LEU A 286 13.88 3.61 -9.46
CA LEU A 286 13.14 2.90 -10.51
C LEU A 286 12.98 3.73 -11.78
N GLU A 287 13.19 5.05 -11.77
CA GLU A 287 13.30 5.83 -13.01
C GLU A 287 14.45 5.34 -13.88
N GLY A 288 15.51 4.81 -13.29
CA GLY A 288 16.61 4.15 -14.01
C GLY A 288 16.21 2.85 -14.71
N LYS A 289 15.21 2.12 -14.23
CA LYS A 289 14.74 0.86 -14.85
C LYS A 289 14.07 1.04 -16.21
N LYS A 290 13.54 2.21 -16.53
CA LYS A 290 13.00 2.51 -17.87
C LYS A 290 14.05 2.48 -18.98
N LYS A 291 15.33 2.49 -18.65
CA LYS A 291 16.46 2.47 -19.61
C LYS A 291 17.13 1.11 -19.73
N LEU A 292 16.70 0.11 -18.99
CA LEU A 292 17.31 -1.23 -18.97
C LEU A 292 16.51 -2.29 -19.74
N PHE A 293 15.35 -1.93 -20.34
CA PHE A 293 14.51 -2.82 -21.17
C PHE A 293 14.01 -2.08 -22.41
#